data_25c8dc01aa254a02156c359e3135fd68
#
_entry.id   25c8dc01aa254a02156c359e3135fd68
#
_cell.length_a   1.000
_cell.length_b   1.000
_cell.length_c   1.000
_cell.angle_alpha   90.00
_cell.angle_beta   90.00
_cell.angle_gamma   90.00
#
_symmetry.space_group_name_H-M   'P 1'
#
loop_
_entity.id
_entity.type
_entity.pdbx_description
1 polymer ?
#
loop_
_entity_poly.entity_id
_entity_poly.type
_entity_poly.pdbx_seq_one_letter_code
_entity_poly.pdbx_strand_id
1 'polypeptide(L)'
;FVGSAQLDPTDSLFQVIGRDFLEEQKKLYGAHGVYAADPFHESFPPVNTPEYLAAVGNSIHKLFTDFDSTAVWAMQAWDIREPIAKAVPKEDLLILDLDGKRCQKDSAFWGYPVIAGNLHNFGGRINLHGDLRLLASNQYAQAVKRSPNICGSGLFMESIGQNPVYYDLAFEMPLHADSIDIEEWLSEYTCRRYGHFSKYADEAWKILLNAPYGIGTNGTEFSSIIAARPALDVKKSGPNAGFNIPYDPMDLYRAEELLLKEASLLQQSDAYLFDIMDVQRQLMSNLGQIIHKEAVKAFRKKNKKEFLLHSQRFLSLLGDVDTLLRTRLEFNFDKWLSDARRWGQTPEEQDFFEKDATALVTV
;
A
#
# COMPACT_ATOMS: atom_id res chain seq x y z
N PHE A 1 20.48 5.68 14.05
CA PHE A 1 19.90 7.05 14.15
C PHE A 1 19.82 7.41 15.63
N VAL A 2 20.64 8.36 16.07
CA VAL A 2 20.50 9.00 17.38
C VAL A 2 19.43 10.08 17.19
N GLY A 3 18.19 9.77 17.54
CA GLY A 3 17.03 10.65 17.67
C GLY A 3 16.87 11.78 16.64
N SER A 4 15.76 11.84 15.94
CA SER A 4 15.37 13.04 15.18
C SER A 4 15.09 14.17 16.17
N ALA A 5 15.74 15.32 15.99
CA ALA A 5 15.35 16.52 16.70
C ALA A 5 13.98 16.98 16.19
N GLN A 6 12.99 17.06 17.06
CA GLN A 6 11.69 17.66 16.73
C GLN A 6 11.67 19.09 17.29
N LEU A 7 11.33 20.05 16.44
CA LEU A 7 11.08 21.41 16.88
C LEU A 7 9.73 21.45 17.61
N ASP A 8 9.69 21.98 18.83
CA ASP A 8 8.45 22.13 19.57
C ASP A 8 7.50 23.08 18.83
N PRO A 9 6.29 22.65 18.46
CA PRO A 9 5.34 23.53 17.77
C PRO A 9 4.94 24.77 18.58
N THR A 10 5.12 24.75 19.90
CA THR A 10 4.84 25.91 20.76
C THR A 10 6.00 26.92 20.84
N ASP A 11 7.18 26.59 20.30
CA ASP A 11 8.30 27.51 20.18
C ASP A 11 8.07 28.52 19.03
N SER A 12 8.42 29.80 19.26
CA SER A 12 8.29 30.82 18.23
C SER A 12 9.08 30.55 16.97
N LEU A 13 10.19 29.82 17.06
CA LEU A 13 11.02 29.41 15.93
C LEU A 13 10.25 28.46 14.98
N PHE A 14 9.29 27.68 15.49
CA PHE A 14 8.42 26.85 14.66
C PHE A 14 7.64 27.67 13.62
N GLN A 15 7.11 28.84 14.03
CA GLN A 15 6.39 29.73 13.10
C GLN A 15 7.32 30.31 12.03
N VAL A 16 8.56 30.64 12.37
CA VAL A 16 9.54 31.21 11.43
C VAL A 16 9.94 30.17 10.39
N ILE A 17 10.42 28.99 10.85
CA ILE A 17 10.87 27.91 9.95
C ILE A 17 9.70 27.36 9.13
N GLY A 18 8.53 27.19 9.77
CA GLY A 18 7.33 26.71 9.08
C GLY A 18 6.88 27.65 7.97
N ARG A 19 6.92 28.96 8.20
CA ARG A 19 6.62 29.95 7.16
C ARG A 19 7.61 29.88 5.99
N ASP A 20 8.91 29.84 6.28
CA ASP A 20 9.94 29.72 5.24
C ASP A 20 9.74 28.46 4.41
N PHE A 21 9.41 27.34 5.05
CA PHE A 21 9.09 26.08 4.36
C PHE A 21 7.87 26.23 3.44
N LEU A 22 6.77 26.81 3.92
CA LEU A 22 5.55 27.00 3.13
C LEU A 22 5.78 27.99 1.97
N GLU A 23 6.60 29.03 2.14
CA GLU A 23 6.96 29.96 1.06
C GLU A 23 7.78 29.26 -0.05
N GLU A 24 8.73 28.40 0.32
CA GLU A 24 9.47 27.60 -0.68
C GLU A 24 8.58 26.58 -1.37
N GLN A 25 7.70 25.89 -0.64
CA GLN A 25 6.71 24.99 -1.22
C GLN A 25 5.81 25.73 -2.23
N LYS A 26 5.35 26.94 -1.88
CA LYS A 26 4.53 27.76 -2.77
C LYS A 26 5.26 28.16 -4.05
N LYS A 27 6.56 28.47 -3.97
CA LYS A 27 7.38 28.78 -5.16
C LYS A 27 7.50 27.58 -6.11
N LEU A 28 7.62 26.36 -5.57
CA LEU A 28 7.83 25.15 -6.35
C LEU A 28 6.53 24.56 -6.90
N TYR A 29 5.46 24.59 -6.11
CA TYR A 29 4.22 23.82 -6.39
C TYR A 29 2.94 24.64 -6.37
N GLY A 30 3.02 25.92 -5.99
CA GLY A 30 1.84 26.74 -5.74
C GLY A 30 1.26 26.56 -4.33
N ALA A 31 0.19 27.30 -4.04
CA ALA A 31 -0.61 27.18 -2.82
C ALA A 31 -2.03 26.74 -3.21
N HIS A 32 -2.53 25.68 -2.60
CA HIS A 32 -3.78 25.04 -2.99
C HIS A 32 -4.80 24.92 -1.85
N GLY A 33 -4.58 25.66 -0.75
CA GLY A 33 -5.51 25.74 0.38
C GLY A 33 -5.55 24.49 1.29
N VAL A 34 -4.82 23.41 0.99
CA VAL A 34 -4.76 22.21 1.83
C VAL A 34 -3.32 21.93 2.22
N TYR A 35 -3.07 21.82 3.53
CA TYR A 35 -1.74 21.64 4.10
C TYR A 35 -1.73 20.44 5.04
N ALA A 36 -0.73 19.57 4.93
CA ALA A 36 -0.61 18.37 5.75
C ALA A 36 0.40 18.57 6.88
N ALA A 37 0.02 18.15 8.08
CA ALA A 37 0.93 17.98 9.21
C ALA A 37 0.40 16.94 10.18
N ASP A 38 1.30 16.10 10.69
CA ASP A 38 0.97 15.03 11.63
C ASP A 38 1.89 15.13 12.85
N PRO A 39 1.53 15.96 13.85
CA PRO A 39 2.36 16.15 15.04
C PRO A 39 2.43 14.87 15.85
N PHE A 40 3.65 14.48 16.24
CA PHE A 40 3.91 13.28 17.07
C PHE A 40 3.46 11.96 16.40
N HIS A 41 3.51 11.88 15.08
CA HIS A 41 3.23 10.66 14.35
C HIS A 41 4.17 9.53 14.79
N GLU A 42 3.60 8.41 15.27
CA GLU A 42 4.32 7.27 15.85
C GLU A 42 5.35 7.66 16.93
N SER A 43 5.14 8.78 17.61
CA SER A 43 6.05 9.29 18.63
C SER A 43 5.29 9.85 19.83
N PHE A 44 5.98 10.00 20.96
CA PHE A 44 5.39 10.58 22.15
C PHE A 44 5.65 12.08 22.20
N PRO A 45 4.64 12.92 22.53
CA PRO A 45 4.86 14.33 22.78
C PRO A 45 5.75 14.52 24.02
N PRO A 46 6.56 15.56 24.08
CA PRO A 46 7.41 15.84 25.26
C PRO A 46 6.58 16.11 26.51
N VAL A 47 5.37 16.66 26.34
CA VAL A 47 4.38 16.87 27.40
C VAL A 47 3.04 16.35 26.91
N ASN A 48 2.46 15.40 27.62
CA ASN A 48 1.18 14.75 27.22
C ASN A 48 0.02 15.25 28.11
N THR A 49 -0.16 16.57 28.21
CA THR A 49 -1.33 17.17 28.86
C THR A 49 -2.28 17.76 27.81
N PRO A 50 -3.59 17.79 28.10
CA PRO A 50 -4.56 18.38 27.17
C PRO A 50 -4.24 19.82 26.77
N GLU A 51 -3.73 20.62 27.71
CA GLU A 51 -3.39 22.03 27.51
C GLU A 51 -2.21 22.18 26.53
N TYR A 52 -1.14 21.39 26.69
CA TYR A 52 -0.01 21.40 25.77
C TYR A 52 -0.43 20.93 24.39
N LEU A 53 -1.19 19.82 24.31
CA LEU A 53 -1.65 19.28 23.02
C LEU A 53 -2.58 20.28 22.30
N ALA A 54 -3.44 20.99 23.03
CA ALA A 54 -4.27 22.05 22.46
C ALA A 54 -3.41 23.24 21.96
N ALA A 55 -2.36 23.62 22.70
CA ALA A 55 -1.42 24.66 22.27
C ALA A 55 -0.67 24.26 20.98
N VAL A 56 -0.29 22.99 20.84
CA VAL A 56 0.27 22.44 19.60
C VAL A 56 -0.71 22.57 18.43
N GLY A 57 -1.97 22.16 18.63
CA GLY A 57 -3.02 22.28 17.61
C GLY A 57 -3.23 23.72 17.16
N ASN A 58 -3.36 24.64 18.11
CA ASN A 58 -3.49 26.09 17.83
C ASN A 58 -2.29 26.65 17.07
N SER A 59 -1.07 26.24 17.43
CA SER A 59 0.15 26.74 16.79
C SER A 59 0.27 26.29 15.33
N ILE A 60 -0.01 25.03 15.04
CA ILE A 60 0.03 24.50 13.66
C ILE A 60 -1.09 25.15 12.83
N HIS A 61 -2.29 25.22 13.36
CA HIS A 61 -3.43 25.89 12.70
C HIS A 61 -3.09 27.36 12.37
N LYS A 62 -2.54 28.08 13.35
CA LYS A 62 -2.10 29.48 13.15
C LYS A 62 -1.06 29.60 12.06
N LEU A 63 -0.08 28.70 11.99
CA LEU A 63 0.95 28.71 10.93
C LEU A 63 0.29 28.64 9.54
N PHE A 64 -0.66 27.73 9.36
CA PHE A 64 -1.33 27.57 8.08
C PHE A 64 -2.23 28.76 7.74
N THR A 65 -3.06 29.22 8.67
CA THR A 65 -3.99 30.32 8.44
C THR A 65 -3.34 31.69 8.33
N ASP A 66 -2.19 31.92 8.98
CA ASP A 66 -1.37 33.13 8.78
C ASP A 66 -0.71 33.13 7.39
N PHE A 67 -0.40 31.96 6.82
CA PHE A 67 0.16 31.82 5.49
C PHE A 67 -0.91 31.89 4.39
N ASP A 68 -2.05 31.23 4.59
CA ASP A 68 -3.17 31.15 3.68
C ASP A 68 -4.48 31.20 4.47
N SER A 69 -5.22 32.29 4.36
CA SER A 69 -6.48 32.49 5.12
C SER A 69 -7.60 31.49 4.76
N THR A 70 -7.40 30.69 3.71
CA THR A 70 -8.33 29.63 3.29
C THR A 70 -7.80 28.22 3.62
N ALA A 71 -6.74 28.15 4.43
CA ALA A 71 -6.05 26.90 4.74
C ALA A 71 -6.96 25.90 5.46
N VAL A 72 -6.99 24.67 4.94
CA VAL A 72 -7.51 23.50 5.61
C VAL A 72 -6.35 22.59 5.98
N TRP A 73 -6.25 22.24 7.24
CA TRP A 73 -5.26 21.28 7.72
C TRP A 73 -5.73 19.85 7.47
N ALA A 74 -5.03 19.11 6.63
CA ALA A 74 -5.24 17.67 6.44
C ALA A 74 -4.40 16.88 7.46
N MET A 75 -5.05 16.17 8.38
CA MET A 75 -4.41 15.41 9.47
C MET A 75 -4.71 13.92 9.34
N GLN A 76 -3.68 13.08 9.37
CA GLN A 76 -3.86 11.64 9.42
C GLN A 76 -4.42 11.18 10.77
N ALA A 77 -5.36 10.24 10.73
CA ALA A 77 -5.96 9.68 11.93
C ALA A 77 -5.12 8.60 12.60
N TRP A 78 -3.95 8.24 12.05
CA TRP A 78 -3.14 7.12 12.55
C TRP A 78 -2.83 7.25 14.05
N ASP A 79 -2.34 8.40 14.46
CA ASP A 79 -2.06 8.73 15.86
C ASP A 79 -2.73 10.04 16.28
N ILE A 80 -3.99 10.26 15.86
CA ILE A 80 -4.73 11.49 16.14
C ILE A 80 -5.04 11.61 17.63
N ARG A 81 -4.76 12.79 18.19
CA ARG A 81 -5.04 13.14 19.57
C ARG A 81 -6.19 14.14 19.66
N GLU A 82 -7.22 13.78 20.40
CA GLU A 82 -8.43 14.58 20.53
C GLU A 82 -8.18 16.05 20.94
N PRO A 83 -7.28 16.38 21.91
CA PRO A 83 -7.03 17.78 22.28
C PRO A 83 -6.40 18.60 21.14
N ILE A 84 -5.57 18.00 20.29
CA ILE A 84 -4.99 18.66 19.10
C ILE A 84 -6.10 18.99 18.11
N ALA A 85 -6.91 18.00 17.75
CA ALA A 85 -7.99 18.19 16.79
C ALA A 85 -9.03 19.19 17.28
N LYS A 86 -9.45 19.11 18.56
CA LYS A 86 -10.45 20.01 19.14
C LYS A 86 -9.98 21.46 19.35
N ALA A 87 -8.69 21.72 19.25
CA ALA A 87 -8.16 23.10 19.27
C ALA A 87 -8.32 23.81 17.91
N VAL A 88 -8.72 23.10 16.84
CA VAL A 88 -8.86 23.64 15.48
C VAL A 88 -10.36 23.77 15.15
N PRO A 89 -10.81 24.86 14.49
CA PRO A 89 -12.17 24.96 13.96
C PRO A 89 -12.48 23.80 13.01
N LYS A 90 -13.74 23.35 13.01
CA LYS A 90 -14.13 22.16 12.21
C LYS A 90 -13.98 22.36 10.70
N GLU A 91 -14.23 23.58 10.26
CA GLU A 91 -14.10 24.00 8.86
C GLU A 91 -12.64 24.03 8.37
N ASP A 92 -11.69 24.16 9.29
CA ASP A 92 -10.27 24.27 8.97
C ASP A 92 -9.48 22.96 9.15
N LEU A 93 -10.16 21.85 9.50
CA LEU A 93 -9.53 20.54 9.71
C LEU A 93 -10.24 19.45 8.91
N LEU A 94 -9.48 18.74 8.07
CA LEU A 94 -9.89 17.53 7.37
C LEU A 94 -9.13 16.33 7.92
N ILE A 95 -9.85 15.34 8.44
CA ILE A 95 -9.26 14.13 9.01
C ILE A 95 -9.19 13.03 7.95
N LEU A 96 -8.03 12.38 7.82
CA LEU A 96 -7.80 11.26 6.91
C LEU A 96 -7.82 9.95 7.71
N ASP A 97 -8.93 9.21 7.68
CA ASP A 97 -9.04 7.89 8.33
C ASP A 97 -8.44 6.83 7.41
N LEU A 98 -7.12 6.58 7.53
CA LEU A 98 -6.31 5.87 6.55
C LEU A 98 -6.86 4.48 6.19
N ASP A 99 -7.33 3.71 7.17
CA ASP A 99 -7.88 2.36 6.96
C ASP A 99 -9.42 2.30 7.02
N GLY A 100 -10.08 3.45 7.17
CA GLY A 100 -11.54 3.59 7.21
C GLY A 100 -12.24 2.92 8.40
N LYS A 101 -11.49 2.33 9.34
CA LYS A 101 -12.10 1.56 10.45
C LYS A 101 -12.81 2.44 11.46
N ARG A 102 -12.31 3.66 11.70
CA ARG A 102 -12.97 4.59 12.64
C ARG A 102 -14.22 5.19 12.04
N CYS A 103 -14.27 5.36 10.71
CA CYS A 103 -15.48 5.79 10.01
C CYS A 103 -16.64 4.80 10.11
N GLN A 104 -16.38 3.54 10.47
CA GLN A 104 -17.43 2.54 10.71
C GLN A 104 -18.14 2.71 12.06
N LYS A 105 -17.66 3.61 12.94
CA LYS A 105 -18.24 3.87 14.25
C LYS A 105 -19.15 5.10 14.21
N ASP A 106 -20.17 5.11 15.05
CA ASP A 106 -21.05 6.27 15.20
C ASP A 106 -20.25 7.49 15.70
N SER A 107 -20.62 8.67 15.19
CA SER A 107 -19.99 9.95 15.56
C SER A 107 -18.47 9.95 15.35
N ALA A 108 -18.00 9.37 14.27
CA ALA A 108 -16.59 9.31 13.94
C ALA A 108 -15.93 10.70 14.05
N PHE A 109 -14.77 10.73 14.71
CA PHE A 109 -13.92 11.93 14.81
C PHE A 109 -14.64 13.20 15.29
N TRP A 110 -15.50 13.07 16.31
CA TRP A 110 -16.15 14.21 16.98
C TRP A 110 -16.94 15.13 16.03
N GLY A 111 -17.32 14.64 14.87
CA GLY A 111 -18.07 15.37 13.84
C GLY A 111 -17.21 16.33 13.01
N TYR A 112 -15.90 16.17 12.95
CA TYR A 112 -15.03 16.83 11.96
C TYR A 112 -15.22 16.23 10.58
N PRO A 113 -14.97 16.99 9.48
CA PRO A 113 -14.92 16.44 8.13
C PRO A 113 -13.90 15.31 8.03
N VAL A 114 -14.29 14.18 7.41
CA VAL A 114 -13.45 12.97 7.33
C VAL A 114 -13.43 12.41 5.91
N ILE A 115 -12.25 12.02 5.46
CA ILE A 115 -12.08 11.12 4.32
C ILE A 115 -12.00 9.68 4.84
N ALA A 116 -12.93 8.83 4.39
CA ALA A 116 -12.92 7.40 4.69
C ALA A 116 -11.91 6.70 3.79
N GLY A 117 -10.86 6.15 4.37
CA GLY A 117 -9.73 5.59 3.68
C GLY A 117 -9.82 4.09 3.41
N ASN A 118 -8.97 3.65 2.49
CA ASN A 118 -8.63 2.25 2.27
C ASN A 118 -7.09 2.13 2.28
N LEU A 119 -6.55 1.50 3.30
CA LEU A 119 -5.14 1.17 3.41
C LEU A 119 -4.98 -0.31 3.03
N HIS A 120 -4.64 -0.54 1.77
CA HIS A 120 -4.63 -1.87 1.19
C HIS A 120 -3.31 -2.61 1.47
N ASN A 121 -2.18 -1.92 1.43
CA ASN A 121 -0.87 -2.52 1.63
C ASN A 121 0.02 -1.71 2.56
N PHE A 122 1.01 -2.39 3.12
CA PHE A 122 2.02 -1.83 4.00
C PHE A 122 3.42 -2.17 3.52
N GLY A 123 4.34 -1.18 3.55
CA GLY A 123 5.77 -1.40 3.40
C GLY A 123 6.20 -2.02 2.07
N GLY A 124 5.55 -1.67 0.96
CA GLY A 124 5.99 -2.07 -0.38
C GLY A 124 5.85 -3.56 -0.70
N ARG A 125 5.00 -4.30 0.00
CA ARG A 125 4.69 -5.69 -0.35
C ARG A 125 3.88 -5.75 -1.62
N ILE A 126 4.12 -6.77 -2.43
CA ILE A 126 3.60 -6.88 -3.80
C ILE A 126 2.84 -8.16 -4.07
N ASN A 127 2.46 -8.93 -3.05
CA ASN A 127 1.66 -10.12 -3.25
C ASN A 127 0.25 -9.78 -3.72
N LEU A 128 -0.36 -10.68 -4.49
CA LEU A 128 -1.77 -10.58 -4.83
C LEU A 128 -2.60 -10.76 -3.55
N HIS A 129 -3.41 -9.77 -3.23
CA HIS A 129 -4.33 -9.83 -2.08
C HIS A 129 -5.38 -8.72 -2.15
N GLY A 130 -6.39 -8.85 -1.33
CA GLY A 130 -7.47 -7.89 -1.17
C GLY A 130 -8.80 -8.60 -0.94
N ASP A 131 -9.73 -7.93 -0.25
CA ASP A 131 -11.08 -8.44 -0.04
C ASP A 131 -12.06 -7.67 -0.94
N LEU A 132 -12.18 -8.13 -2.20
CA LEU A 132 -13.08 -7.50 -3.17
C LEU A 132 -14.56 -7.67 -2.77
N ARG A 133 -14.92 -8.77 -2.08
CA ARG A 133 -16.29 -8.97 -1.60
C ARG A 133 -16.64 -7.96 -0.52
N LEU A 134 -15.69 -7.65 0.35
CA LEU A 134 -15.86 -6.64 1.38
C LEU A 134 -15.99 -5.23 0.76
N LEU A 135 -15.18 -4.89 -0.23
CA LEU A 135 -15.35 -3.63 -0.99
C LEU A 135 -16.72 -3.55 -1.65
N ALA A 136 -17.13 -4.60 -2.37
CA ALA A 136 -18.40 -4.69 -3.08
C ALA A 136 -19.63 -4.60 -2.14
N SER A 137 -19.47 -4.89 -0.84
CA SER A 137 -20.51 -4.68 0.18
C SER A 137 -20.81 -3.19 0.46
N ASN A 138 -19.99 -2.30 -0.09
CA ASN A 138 -20.09 -0.84 0.02
C ASN A 138 -20.06 -0.31 1.46
N GLN A 139 -18.97 -0.63 2.17
CA GLN A 139 -18.76 -0.13 3.53
C GLN A 139 -18.71 1.41 3.60
N TYR A 140 -18.28 2.07 2.51
CA TYR A 140 -18.28 3.54 2.41
C TYR A 140 -19.70 4.11 2.52
N ALA A 141 -20.63 3.65 1.69
CA ALA A 141 -22.02 4.11 1.74
C ALA A 141 -22.69 3.83 3.09
N GLN A 142 -22.36 2.67 3.70
CA GLN A 142 -22.84 2.35 5.04
C GLN A 142 -22.25 3.29 6.11
N ALA A 143 -20.98 3.66 5.99
CA ALA A 143 -20.33 4.59 6.91
C ALA A 143 -20.92 6.00 6.79
N VAL A 144 -21.15 6.51 5.58
CA VAL A 144 -21.79 7.82 5.33
C VAL A 144 -23.20 7.89 5.93
N LYS A 145 -23.98 6.81 5.82
CA LYS A 145 -25.33 6.74 6.44
C LYS A 145 -25.27 6.86 7.98
N ARG A 146 -24.19 6.39 8.63
CA ARG A 146 -23.99 6.47 10.09
C ARG A 146 -23.33 7.77 10.56
N SER A 147 -22.41 8.29 9.75
CA SER A 147 -21.59 9.47 10.11
C SER A 147 -21.61 10.47 8.95
N PRO A 148 -22.58 11.43 8.97
CA PRO A 148 -22.77 12.41 7.88
C PRO A 148 -21.57 13.38 7.69
N ASN A 149 -20.64 13.42 8.61
CA ASN A 149 -19.40 14.18 8.51
C ASN A 149 -18.33 13.52 7.59
N ILE A 150 -18.59 12.31 7.10
CA ILE A 150 -17.76 11.71 6.05
C ILE A 150 -18.05 12.44 4.74
N CYS A 151 -17.06 13.16 4.23
CA CYS A 151 -17.18 14.03 3.06
C CYS A 151 -16.48 13.47 1.80
N GLY A 152 -15.82 12.32 1.90
CA GLY A 152 -15.16 11.69 0.77
C GLY A 152 -14.51 10.35 1.12
N SER A 153 -13.99 9.68 0.09
CA SER A 153 -13.21 8.46 0.19
C SER A 153 -11.78 8.69 -0.29
N GLY A 154 -10.83 7.86 0.17
CA GLY A 154 -9.43 7.95 -0.23
C GLY A 154 -8.74 6.60 -0.26
N LEU A 155 -7.62 6.52 -1.01
CA LEU A 155 -6.71 5.40 -1.03
C LEU A 155 -5.38 5.84 -0.42
N PHE A 156 -4.92 5.13 0.59
CA PHE A 156 -3.72 5.47 1.38
C PHE A 156 -2.74 4.29 1.37
N MET A 157 -2.31 3.90 0.16
CA MET A 157 -1.35 2.81 -0.01
C MET A 157 0.07 3.27 0.30
N GLU A 158 0.88 2.39 0.90
CA GLU A 158 2.32 2.62 1.11
C GLU A 158 3.17 2.23 -0.11
N SER A 159 2.55 1.64 -1.13
CA SER A 159 3.18 1.25 -2.39
C SER A 159 2.14 1.32 -3.50
N ILE A 160 2.57 1.59 -4.72
CA ILE A 160 1.75 1.71 -5.91
C ILE A 160 2.14 0.66 -6.96
N GLY A 161 1.33 0.51 -8.01
CA GLY A 161 1.63 -0.39 -9.13
C GLY A 161 1.30 -1.85 -8.88
N GLN A 162 0.42 -2.16 -7.93
CA GLN A 162 0.00 -3.52 -7.60
C GLN A 162 -1.51 -3.62 -7.38
N ASN A 163 -2.05 -4.83 -7.57
CA ASN A 163 -3.47 -5.13 -7.35
C ASN A 163 -4.43 -4.11 -7.99
N PRO A 164 -4.33 -3.81 -9.30
CA PRO A 164 -5.14 -2.79 -9.96
C PRO A 164 -6.65 -3.00 -9.76
N VAL A 165 -7.10 -4.23 -9.77
CA VAL A 165 -8.51 -4.61 -9.55
C VAL A 165 -9.06 -4.08 -8.22
N TYR A 166 -8.25 -4.09 -7.17
CA TYR A 166 -8.64 -3.59 -5.86
C TYR A 166 -8.89 -2.08 -5.91
N TYR A 167 -7.96 -1.35 -6.53
CA TYR A 167 -8.04 0.12 -6.60
C TYR A 167 -9.14 0.59 -7.53
N ASP A 168 -9.35 -0.06 -8.68
CA ASP A 168 -10.47 0.25 -9.58
C ASP A 168 -11.80 0.11 -8.85
N LEU A 169 -12.02 -1.01 -8.15
CA LEU A 169 -13.24 -1.22 -7.37
C LEU A 169 -13.36 -0.21 -6.22
N ALA A 170 -12.29 0.05 -5.49
CA ALA A 170 -12.31 0.97 -4.35
C ALA A 170 -12.64 2.41 -4.76
N PHE A 171 -12.18 2.86 -5.95
CA PHE A 171 -12.54 4.16 -6.50
C PHE A 171 -13.98 4.20 -7.04
N GLU A 172 -14.50 3.08 -7.54
CA GLU A 172 -15.85 3.01 -8.09
C GLU A 172 -16.93 2.95 -7.00
N MET A 173 -16.67 2.23 -5.90
CA MET A 173 -17.67 1.98 -4.84
C MET A 173 -18.32 3.23 -4.24
N PRO A 174 -17.63 4.38 -4.05
CA PRO A 174 -18.28 5.61 -3.58
C PRO A 174 -19.37 6.18 -4.52
N LEU A 175 -19.40 5.76 -5.78
CA LEU A 175 -20.41 6.18 -6.76
C LEU A 175 -21.71 5.36 -6.67
N HIS A 176 -21.69 4.24 -5.93
CA HIS A 176 -22.85 3.37 -5.71
C HIS A 176 -23.52 3.69 -4.39
N ALA A 177 -24.87 3.66 -4.38
CA ALA A 177 -25.66 3.84 -3.15
C ALA A 177 -25.68 2.59 -2.25
N ASP A 178 -25.53 1.41 -2.84
CA ASP A 178 -25.66 0.12 -2.20
C ASP A 178 -24.54 -0.85 -2.64
N SER A 179 -24.58 -2.09 -2.15
CA SER A 179 -23.68 -3.15 -2.59
C SER A 179 -23.89 -3.52 -4.07
N ILE A 180 -22.86 -4.07 -4.70
CA ILE A 180 -22.90 -4.55 -6.08
C ILE A 180 -22.64 -6.07 -6.15
N ASP A 181 -23.01 -6.69 -7.27
CA ASP A 181 -22.61 -8.07 -7.59
C ASP A 181 -21.17 -8.06 -8.07
N ILE A 182 -20.27 -8.61 -7.26
CA ILE A 182 -18.83 -8.59 -7.57
C ILE A 182 -18.46 -9.52 -8.74
N GLU A 183 -19.21 -10.58 -8.99
CA GLU A 183 -18.90 -11.48 -10.11
C GLU A 183 -19.32 -10.87 -11.44
N GLU A 184 -20.45 -10.17 -11.48
CA GLU A 184 -20.88 -9.35 -12.63
C GLU A 184 -19.88 -8.23 -12.88
N TRP A 185 -19.51 -7.48 -11.84
CA TRP A 185 -18.53 -6.40 -11.92
C TRP A 185 -17.17 -6.89 -12.46
N LEU A 186 -16.68 -8.05 -12.01
CA LEU A 186 -15.43 -8.65 -12.50
C LEU A 186 -15.51 -9.03 -13.97
N SER A 187 -16.64 -9.54 -14.43
CA SER A 187 -16.84 -9.86 -15.85
C SER A 187 -16.76 -8.60 -16.73
N GLU A 188 -17.35 -7.49 -16.26
CA GLU A 188 -17.24 -6.19 -16.92
C GLU A 188 -15.82 -5.61 -16.80
N TYR A 189 -15.19 -5.69 -15.63
CA TYR A 189 -13.83 -5.24 -15.40
C TYR A 189 -12.85 -5.90 -16.37
N THR A 190 -12.89 -7.23 -16.50
CA THR A 190 -12.00 -7.95 -17.41
C THR A 190 -12.22 -7.57 -18.86
N CYS A 191 -13.47 -7.38 -19.26
CA CYS A 191 -13.82 -6.92 -20.61
C CYS A 191 -13.25 -5.52 -20.89
N ARG A 192 -13.46 -4.56 -19.98
CA ARG A 192 -12.91 -3.19 -20.10
C ARG A 192 -11.39 -3.19 -20.10
N ARG A 193 -10.78 -3.94 -19.19
CA ARG A 193 -9.33 -3.98 -18.98
C ARG A 193 -8.58 -4.60 -20.16
N TYR A 194 -9.12 -5.66 -20.75
CA TYR A 194 -8.45 -6.36 -21.85
C TYR A 194 -8.92 -5.91 -23.24
N GLY A 195 -9.99 -5.12 -23.29
CA GLY A 195 -10.57 -4.63 -24.54
C GLY A 195 -11.46 -5.65 -25.27
N HIS A 196 -11.58 -6.87 -24.77
CA HIS A 196 -12.41 -7.94 -25.32
C HIS A 196 -12.99 -8.82 -24.20
N PHE A 197 -14.21 -9.29 -24.41
CA PHE A 197 -14.72 -10.36 -23.56
C PHE A 197 -14.00 -11.68 -23.84
N SER A 198 -13.54 -12.32 -22.80
CA SER A 198 -12.93 -13.64 -22.84
C SER A 198 -13.54 -14.51 -21.75
N LYS A 199 -14.15 -15.61 -22.15
CA LYS A 199 -14.73 -16.58 -21.22
C LYS A 199 -13.68 -17.15 -20.25
N TYR A 200 -12.49 -17.46 -20.74
CA TYR A 200 -11.44 -18.03 -19.90
C TYR A 200 -10.84 -16.99 -18.96
N ALA A 201 -10.72 -15.74 -19.38
CA ALA A 201 -10.28 -14.67 -18.49
C ALA A 201 -11.34 -14.41 -17.38
N ASP A 202 -12.63 -14.40 -17.73
CA ASP A 202 -13.71 -14.29 -16.76
C ASP A 202 -13.68 -15.43 -15.72
N GLU A 203 -13.53 -16.68 -16.18
CA GLU A 203 -13.39 -17.85 -15.29
C GLU A 203 -12.13 -17.74 -14.40
N ALA A 204 -11.00 -17.27 -14.95
CA ALA A 204 -9.77 -17.07 -14.20
C ALA A 204 -9.94 -16.04 -13.07
N TRP A 205 -10.59 -14.90 -13.36
CA TRP A 205 -10.82 -13.85 -12.37
C TRP A 205 -11.80 -14.30 -11.27
N LYS A 206 -12.78 -15.15 -11.57
CA LYS A 206 -13.65 -15.78 -10.55
C LYS A 206 -12.88 -16.73 -9.64
N ILE A 207 -11.87 -17.42 -10.15
CA ILE A 207 -10.94 -18.20 -9.31
C ILE A 207 -10.10 -17.25 -8.43
N LEU A 208 -9.53 -16.20 -9.00
CA LEU A 208 -8.72 -15.21 -8.26
C LEU A 208 -9.55 -14.51 -7.18
N LEU A 209 -10.83 -14.22 -7.43
CA LEU A 209 -11.77 -13.69 -6.45
C LEU A 209 -11.90 -14.58 -5.21
N ASN A 210 -11.83 -15.91 -5.38
CA ASN A 210 -11.98 -16.86 -4.27
C ASN A 210 -10.63 -17.30 -3.67
N ALA A 211 -9.52 -16.84 -4.22
CA ALA A 211 -8.17 -17.11 -3.76
C ALA A 211 -7.53 -15.82 -3.21
N PRO A 212 -6.60 -15.11 -3.87
CA PRO A 212 -5.94 -13.95 -3.26
C PRO A 212 -6.89 -12.78 -2.98
N TYR A 213 -7.98 -12.63 -3.73
CA TYR A 213 -8.88 -11.48 -3.65
C TYR A 213 -10.17 -11.72 -2.85
N GLY A 214 -10.32 -12.90 -2.25
CA GLY A 214 -11.48 -13.25 -1.41
C GLY A 214 -11.18 -13.33 0.08
N ILE A 215 -9.98 -12.98 0.49
CA ILE A 215 -9.50 -13.20 1.86
C ILE A 215 -9.15 -11.87 2.49
N GLY A 216 -9.87 -11.54 3.54
CA GLY A 216 -9.54 -10.41 4.41
C GLY A 216 -8.22 -10.67 5.14
N THR A 217 -7.23 -9.84 4.89
CA THR A 217 -5.89 -9.96 5.50
C THR A 217 -5.69 -9.01 6.69
N ASN A 218 -6.77 -8.39 7.19
CA ASN A 218 -6.70 -7.35 8.23
C ASN A 218 -5.74 -6.20 7.88
N GLY A 219 -5.66 -5.86 6.59
CA GLY A 219 -4.81 -4.79 6.08
C GLY A 219 -3.36 -5.20 5.80
N THR A 220 -3.01 -6.49 5.92
CA THR A 220 -1.66 -6.96 5.60
C THR A 220 -1.70 -8.21 4.73
N GLU A 221 -0.95 -8.21 3.64
CA GLU A 221 -0.69 -9.40 2.85
C GLU A 221 0.24 -10.38 3.59
N PHE A 222 0.27 -11.66 3.18
CA PHE A 222 1.25 -12.62 3.66
C PHE A 222 2.64 -12.33 3.08
N SER A 223 3.71 -12.82 3.76
CA SER A 223 5.08 -12.63 3.32
C SER A 223 5.47 -13.53 2.16
N SER A 224 6.39 -13.07 1.29
CA SER A 224 6.98 -13.88 0.23
C SER A 224 8.36 -14.39 0.64
N ILE A 225 8.56 -15.71 0.52
CA ILE A 225 9.86 -16.35 0.86
C ILE A 225 10.98 -15.91 -0.07
N ILE A 226 10.67 -15.57 -1.32
CA ILE A 226 11.66 -15.13 -2.30
C ILE A 226 12.20 -13.72 -2.00
N ALA A 227 11.45 -12.92 -1.25
CA ALA A 227 11.86 -11.58 -0.79
C ALA A 227 12.46 -11.59 0.62
N ALA A 228 12.58 -12.76 1.26
CA ALA A 228 13.09 -12.88 2.62
C ALA A 228 14.62 -12.95 2.65
N ARG A 229 15.23 -12.44 3.71
CA ARG A 229 16.65 -12.69 3.99
C ARG A 229 16.88 -14.21 4.09
N PRO A 230 17.85 -14.79 3.34
CA PRO A 230 18.07 -16.23 3.33
C PRO A 230 18.39 -16.79 4.72
N ALA A 231 17.53 -17.69 5.21
CA ALA A 231 17.73 -18.41 6.48
C ALA A 231 16.92 -19.71 6.48
N LEU A 232 17.33 -20.68 7.30
CA LEU A 232 16.61 -21.95 7.46
C LEU A 232 15.35 -21.83 8.34
N ASP A 233 15.33 -20.85 9.21
CA ASP A 233 14.27 -20.62 10.20
C ASP A 233 13.53 -19.30 10.00
N VAL A 234 13.62 -18.74 8.81
CA VAL A 234 12.93 -17.49 8.45
C VAL A 234 11.41 -17.62 8.67
N LYS A 235 10.82 -16.62 9.30
CA LYS A 235 9.40 -16.62 9.67
C LYS A 235 8.57 -15.60 8.90
N LYS A 236 9.22 -14.55 8.39
CA LYS A 236 8.57 -13.44 7.66
C LYS A 236 9.62 -12.70 6.83
N SER A 237 9.16 -12.00 5.79
CA SER A 237 9.98 -11.11 4.96
C SER A 237 9.72 -9.62 5.23
N GLY A 238 8.82 -9.32 6.15
CA GLY A 238 8.45 -7.94 6.52
C GLY A 238 7.85 -7.89 7.93
N PRO A 239 7.44 -6.73 8.43
CA PRO A 239 7.13 -6.54 9.83
C PRO A 239 5.91 -7.35 10.33
N ASN A 240 4.85 -7.51 9.54
CA ASN A 240 3.53 -7.83 10.09
C ASN A 240 2.92 -9.17 9.68
N ALA A 241 3.45 -9.88 8.70
CA ALA A 241 2.86 -11.13 8.23
C ALA A 241 3.86 -12.28 8.09
N GLY A 242 3.42 -13.49 8.40
CA GLY A 242 4.16 -14.73 8.18
C GLY A 242 3.96 -15.30 6.77
N PHE A 243 4.49 -16.50 6.55
CA PHE A 243 4.47 -17.18 5.25
C PHE A 243 3.24 -18.09 5.05
N ASN A 244 2.16 -17.88 5.80
CA ASN A 244 0.97 -18.69 5.62
C ASN A 244 0.17 -18.19 4.42
N ILE A 245 0.16 -18.94 3.33
CA ILE A 245 -0.68 -18.67 2.16
C ILE A 245 -2.12 -19.01 2.55
N PRO A 246 -3.06 -18.04 2.48
CA PRO A 246 -4.40 -18.23 3.04
C PRO A 246 -5.39 -18.92 2.08
N TYR A 247 -4.95 -19.37 0.92
CA TYR A 247 -5.74 -20.06 -0.11
C TYR A 247 -4.99 -21.27 -0.66
N ASP A 248 -5.66 -22.10 -1.49
CA ASP A 248 -4.99 -23.20 -2.19
C ASP A 248 -4.10 -22.65 -3.30
N PRO A 249 -2.76 -22.82 -3.23
CA PRO A 249 -1.84 -22.36 -4.30
C PRO A 249 -2.20 -22.91 -5.69
N MET A 250 -2.89 -24.03 -5.79
CA MET A 250 -3.34 -24.61 -7.06
C MET A 250 -4.43 -23.78 -7.75
N ASP A 251 -5.14 -22.93 -7.02
CA ASP A 251 -6.12 -22.03 -7.64
C ASP A 251 -5.43 -20.98 -8.51
N LEU A 252 -4.25 -20.46 -8.09
CA LEU A 252 -3.45 -19.60 -8.94
C LEU A 252 -2.98 -20.30 -10.21
N TYR A 253 -2.53 -21.54 -10.10
CA TYR A 253 -2.13 -22.33 -11.27
C TYR A 253 -3.30 -22.51 -12.25
N ARG A 254 -4.49 -22.84 -11.75
CA ARG A 254 -5.70 -22.98 -12.58
C ARG A 254 -6.10 -21.66 -13.26
N ALA A 255 -6.03 -20.55 -12.52
CA ALA A 255 -6.32 -19.22 -13.07
C ALA A 255 -5.35 -18.87 -14.18
N GLU A 256 -4.06 -19.13 -13.99
CA GLU A 256 -3.04 -18.88 -15.00
C GLU A 256 -3.21 -19.74 -16.24
N GLU A 257 -3.50 -21.05 -16.10
CA GLU A 257 -3.79 -21.92 -17.26
C GLU A 257 -4.96 -21.39 -18.10
N LEU A 258 -5.98 -20.81 -17.45
CA LEU A 258 -7.11 -20.20 -18.15
C LEU A 258 -6.70 -18.90 -18.86
N LEU A 259 -5.93 -18.03 -18.20
CA LEU A 259 -5.41 -16.81 -18.83
C LEU A 259 -4.53 -17.15 -20.05
N LEU A 260 -3.67 -18.16 -19.96
CA LEU A 260 -2.81 -18.59 -21.06
C LEU A 260 -3.60 -19.13 -22.27
N LYS A 261 -4.77 -19.71 -22.08
CA LYS A 261 -5.63 -20.14 -23.21
C LYS A 261 -6.08 -18.98 -24.08
N GLU A 262 -6.12 -17.76 -23.54
CA GLU A 262 -6.52 -16.56 -24.26
C GLU A 262 -5.34 -15.73 -24.79
N ALA A 263 -4.09 -16.21 -24.64
CA ALA A 263 -2.90 -15.46 -25.00
C ALA A 263 -2.93 -14.99 -26.46
N SER A 264 -3.40 -15.82 -27.40
CA SER A 264 -3.48 -15.44 -28.82
C SER A 264 -4.48 -14.30 -29.09
N LEU A 265 -5.54 -14.20 -28.31
CA LEU A 265 -6.56 -13.16 -28.41
C LEU A 265 -6.10 -11.87 -27.72
N LEU A 266 -5.51 -12.00 -26.53
CA LEU A 266 -5.28 -10.89 -25.60
C LEU A 266 -3.83 -10.35 -25.60
N GLN A 267 -2.90 -10.95 -26.32
CA GLN A 267 -1.48 -10.58 -26.33
C GLN A 267 -1.17 -9.12 -26.73
N GLN A 268 -2.12 -8.43 -27.34
CA GLN A 268 -2.01 -7.00 -27.67
C GLN A 268 -2.48 -6.07 -26.54
N SER A 269 -3.11 -6.61 -25.51
CA SER A 269 -3.52 -5.85 -24.34
C SER A 269 -2.38 -5.78 -23.32
N ASP A 270 -1.85 -4.58 -23.09
CA ASP A 270 -0.79 -4.36 -22.10
C ASP A 270 -1.25 -4.72 -20.69
N ALA A 271 -2.50 -4.45 -20.35
CA ALA A 271 -3.10 -4.80 -19.07
C ALA A 271 -3.21 -6.32 -18.87
N TYR A 272 -3.54 -7.09 -19.94
CA TYR A 272 -3.50 -8.55 -19.88
C TYR A 272 -2.08 -9.07 -19.64
N LEU A 273 -1.09 -8.51 -20.36
CA LEU A 273 0.31 -8.89 -20.18
C LEU A 273 0.83 -8.58 -18.78
N PHE A 274 0.38 -7.48 -18.19
CA PHE A 274 0.68 -7.17 -16.79
C PHE A 274 0.06 -8.21 -15.84
N ASP A 275 -1.23 -8.49 -15.97
CA ASP A 275 -1.95 -9.37 -15.05
C ASP A 275 -1.43 -10.81 -15.11
N ILE A 276 -1.17 -11.35 -16.30
CA ILE A 276 -0.63 -12.71 -16.44
C ILE A 276 0.77 -12.83 -15.84
N MET A 277 1.61 -11.81 -16.04
CA MET A 277 2.93 -11.77 -15.42
C MET A 277 2.85 -11.68 -13.90
N ASP A 278 1.93 -10.88 -13.36
CA ASP A 278 1.77 -10.71 -11.92
C ASP A 278 1.19 -11.97 -11.23
N VAL A 279 0.26 -12.67 -11.89
CA VAL A 279 -0.23 -13.99 -11.45
C VAL A 279 0.90 -15.03 -11.46
N GLN A 280 1.71 -15.09 -12.54
CA GLN A 280 2.86 -15.97 -12.64
C GLN A 280 3.91 -15.68 -11.55
N ARG A 281 4.21 -14.40 -11.30
CA ARG A 281 5.11 -13.97 -10.22
C ARG A 281 4.62 -14.48 -8.86
N GLN A 282 3.33 -14.36 -8.58
CA GLN A 282 2.74 -14.86 -7.33
C GLN A 282 2.79 -16.39 -7.24
N LEU A 283 2.51 -17.09 -8.33
CA LEU A 283 2.60 -18.56 -8.40
C LEU A 283 4.02 -19.04 -8.11
N MET A 284 5.03 -18.40 -8.72
CA MET A 284 6.44 -18.71 -8.49
C MET A 284 6.86 -18.41 -7.04
N SER A 285 6.35 -17.32 -6.45
CA SER A 285 6.57 -17.00 -5.04
C SER A 285 6.01 -18.10 -4.11
N ASN A 286 4.81 -18.57 -4.39
CA ASN A 286 4.19 -19.66 -3.64
C ASN A 286 4.96 -20.99 -3.79
N LEU A 287 5.43 -21.29 -5.00
CA LEU A 287 6.28 -22.45 -5.28
C LEU A 287 7.61 -22.36 -4.50
N GLY A 288 8.21 -21.19 -4.44
CA GLY A 288 9.42 -20.93 -3.65
C GLY A 288 9.24 -21.32 -2.19
N GLN A 289 8.09 -21.05 -1.61
CA GLN A 289 7.80 -21.43 -0.22
C GLN A 289 7.76 -22.96 -0.03
N ILE A 290 7.22 -23.70 -1.00
CA ILE A 290 7.19 -25.17 -0.97
C ILE A 290 8.61 -25.72 -1.06
N ILE A 291 9.38 -25.24 -2.03
CA ILE A 291 10.79 -25.68 -2.24
C ILE A 291 11.65 -25.39 -0.99
N HIS A 292 11.52 -24.19 -0.41
CA HIS A 292 12.23 -23.81 0.80
C HIS A 292 11.88 -24.72 1.98
N LYS A 293 10.60 -25.03 2.19
CA LYS A 293 10.17 -25.97 3.24
C LYS A 293 10.80 -27.36 3.08
N GLU A 294 10.90 -27.89 1.86
CA GLU A 294 11.54 -29.17 1.60
C GLU A 294 13.06 -29.10 1.80
N ALA A 295 13.73 -27.99 1.43
CA ALA A 295 15.15 -27.79 1.72
C ALA A 295 15.42 -27.79 3.24
N VAL A 296 14.62 -27.04 4.01
CA VAL A 296 14.74 -27.00 5.49
C VAL A 296 14.49 -28.38 6.10
N LYS A 297 13.50 -29.11 5.61
CA LYS A 297 13.20 -30.48 6.07
C LYS A 297 14.34 -31.45 5.80
N ALA A 298 14.94 -31.38 4.59
CA ALA A 298 16.12 -32.18 4.24
C ALA A 298 17.32 -31.82 5.11
N PHE A 299 17.57 -30.53 5.37
CA PHE A 299 18.63 -30.07 6.27
C PHE A 299 18.47 -30.64 7.69
N ARG A 300 17.27 -30.50 8.26
CA ARG A 300 16.96 -31.02 9.62
C ARG A 300 17.14 -32.54 9.73
N LYS A 301 16.84 -33.25 8.64
CA LYS A 301 17.08 -34.72 8.55
C LYS A 301 18.51 -35.08 8.22
N LYS A 302 19.43 -34.12 8.09
CA LYS A 302 20.83 -34.32 7.66
C LYS A 302 20.96 -35.04 6.31
N ASN A 303 19.94 -34.92 5.44
CA ASN A 303 19.95 -35.48 4.09
C ASN A 303 20.60 -34.48 3.13
N LYS A 304 21.94 -34.55 3.00
CA LYS A 304 22.73 -33.62 2.19
C LYS A 304 22.28 -33.63 0.69
N LYS A 305 21.96 -34.81 0.15
CA LYS A 305 21.56 -34.94 -1.26
C LYS A 305 20.28 -34.15 -1.55
N GLU A 306 19.24 -34.39 -0.76
CA GLU A 306 17.95 -33.68 -0.92
C GLU A 306 18.09 -32.18 -0.61
N PHE A 307 18.88 -31.82 0.39
CA PHE A 307 19.15 -30.42 0.70
C PHE A 307 19.77 -29.68 -0.49
N LEU A 308 20.81 -30.25 -1.09
CA LEU A 308 21.46 -29.64 -2.28
C LEU A 308 20.49 -29.58 -3.47
N LEU A 309 19.69 -30.62 -3.69
CA LEU A 309 18.68 -30.63 -4.76
C LEU A 309 17.66 -29.48 -4.60
N HIS A 310 17.06 -29.35 -3.41
CA HIS A 310 16.06 -28.31 -3.17
C HIS A 310 16.66 -26.90 -3.12
N SER A 311 17.89 -26.76 -2.60
CA SER A 311 18.61 -25.49 -2.64
C SER A 311 18.88 -25.03 -4.08
N GLN A 312 19.33 -25.95 -4.96
CA GLN A 312 19.54 -25.62 -6.36
C GLN A 312 18.25 -25.27 -7.08
N ARG A 313 17.15 -25.99 -6.80
CA ARG A 313 15.83 -25.65 -7.34
C ARG A 313 15.36 -24.25 -6.90
N PHE A 314 15.62 -23.89 -5.65
CA PHE A 314 15.26 -22.56 -5.14
C PHE A 314 16.08 -21.46 -5.83
N LEU A 315 17.39 -21.66 -6.00
CA LEU A 315 18.24 -20.71 -6.73
C LEU A 315 17.85 -20.58 -8.22
N SER A 316 17.51 -21.69 -8.87
CA SER A 316 16.98 -21.64 -10.25
C SER A 316 15.68 -20.85 -10.31
N LEU A 317 14.76 -21.09 -9.38
CA LEU A 317 13.48 -20.35 -9.31
C LEU A 317 13.70 -18.84 -9.14
N LEU A 318 14.69 -18.41 -8.33
CA LEU A 318 15.03 -16.99 -8.22
C LEU A 318 15.50 -16.39 -9.56
N GLY A 319 16.30 -17.14 -10.32
CA GLY A 319 16.71 -16.73 -11.67
C GLY A 319 15.55 -16.63 -12.65
N ASP A 320 14.58 -17.55 -12.55
CA ASP A 320 13.38 -17.54 -13.39
C ASP A 320 12.47 -16.35 -13.01
N VAL A 321 12.31 -16.03 -11.72
CA VAL A 321 11.58 -14.84 -11.26
C VAL A 321 12.25 -13.56 -11.73
N ASP A 322 13.58 -13.44 -11.62
CA ASP A 322 14.32 -12.28 -12.15
C ASP A 322 14.10 -12.10 -13.66
N THR A 323 14.13 -13.20 -14.41
CA THR A 323 13.84 -13.19 -15.85
C THR A 323 12.43 -12.72 -16.16
N LEU A 324 11.44 -13.21 -15.41
CA LEU A 324 10.05 -12.80 -15.54
C LEU A 324 9.88 -11.31 -15.23
N LEU A 325 10.41 -10.82 -14.12
CA LEU A 325 10.28 -9.42 -13.69
C LEU A 325 10.92 -8.43 -14.68
N ARG A 326 11.99 -8.82 -15.38
CA ARG A 326 12.63 -8.01 -16.42
C ARG A 326 11.74 -7.73 -17.62
N THR A 327 10.67 -8.49 -17.81
CA THR A 327 9.73 -8.27 -18.92
C THR A 327 8.86 -7.01 -18.75
N ARG A 328 8.83 -6.42 -17.53
CA ARG A 328 7.99 -5.27 -17.21
C ARG A 328 8.80 -4.19 -16.49
N LEU A 329 8.65 -2.94 -16.95
CA LEU A 329 9.35 -1.80 -16.36
C LEU A 329 8.92 -1.51 -14.91
N GLU A 330 7.67 -1.80 -14.58
CA GLU A 330 7.08 -1.61 -13.25
C GLU A 330 7.79 -2.46 -12.18
N PHE A 331 8.39 -3.57 -12.57
CA PHE A 331 9.11 -4.50 -11.69
C PHE A 331 10.62 -4.47 -11.89
N ASN A 332 11.13 -3.55 -12.73
CA ASN A 332 12.55 -3.47 -13.04
C ASN A 332 13.29 -2.61 -12.02
N PHE A 333 14.19 -3.26 -11.25
CA PHE A 333 15.01 -2.59 -10.24
C PHE A 333 16.00 -1.59 -10.81
N ASP A 334 16.51 -1.82 -12.03
CA ASP A 334 17.45 -0.91 -12.69
C ASP A 334 16.84 0.50 -12.90
N LYS A 335 15.52 0.57 -13.13
CA LYS A 335 14.84 1.86 -13.22
C LYS A 335 14.91 2.62 -11.89
N TRP A 336 14.63 1.96 -10.78
CA TRP A 336 14.73 2.52 -9.43
C TRP A 336 16.13 3.07 -9.15
N LEU A 337 17.18 2.29 -9.44
CA LEU A 337 18.56 2.70 -9.26
C LEU A 337 18.95 3.87 -10.18
N SER A 338 18.56 3.82 -11.44
CA SER A 338 18.86 4.90 -12.39
C SER A 338 18.16 6.21 -12.03
N ASP A 339 16.94 6.13 -11.50
CA ASP A 339 16.21 7.29 -11.01
C ASP A 339 16.92 7.89 -9.79
N ALA A 340 17.38 7.07 -8.85
CA ALA A 340 18.17 7.54 -7.70
C ALA A 340 19.50 8.21 -8.14
N ARG A 341 20.24 7.60 -9.06
CA ARG A 341 21.48 8.20 -9.60
C ARG A 341 21.28 9.57 -10.22
N ARG A 342 20.15 9.83 -10.86
CA ARG A 342 19.84 11.13 -11.50
C ARG A 342 19.75 12.30 -10.51
N TRP A 343 19.60 12.04 -9.22
CA TRP A 343 19.62 13.09 -8.18
C TRP A 343 21.02 13.62 -7.90
N GLY A 344 22.06 12.83 -8.18
CA GLY A 344 23.46 13.23 -8.00
C GLY A 344 23.99 14.11 -9.12
N GLN A 345 24.68 15.17 -8.76
CA GLN A 345 25.34 16.10 -9.69
C GLN A 345 26.79 15.66 -10.00
N THR A 346 27.41 14.91 -9.09
CA THR A 346 28.76 14.34 -9.26
C THR A 346 28.70 12.80 -9.28
N PRO A 347 29.72 12.12 -9.83
CA PRO A 347 29.80 10.66 -9.77
C PRO A 347 29.71 10.12 -8.33
N GLU A 348 30.34 10.77 -7.36
CA GLU A 348 30.32 10.39 -5.96
C GLU A 348 28.91 10.50 -5.36
N GLU A 349 28.17 11.55 -5.68
CA GLU A 349 26.77 11.73 -5.27
C GLU A 349 25.87 10.66 -5.94
N GLN A 350 26.08 10.38 -7.22
CA GLN A 350 25.33 9.36 -7.94
C GLN A 350 25.51 7.97 -7.31
N ASP A 351 26.73 7.61 -6.96
CA ASP A 351 27.04 6.35 -6.28
C ASP A 351 26.46 6.31 -4.87
N PHE A 352 26.45 7.46 -4.17
CA PHE A 352 25.82 7.58 -2.85
C PHE A 352 24.32 7.36 -2.92
N PHE A 353 23.59 8.02 -3.82
CA PHE A 353 22.14 7.86 -3.97
C PHE A 353 21.76 6.46 -4.45
N GLU A 354 22.52 5.84 -5.34
CA GLU A 354 22.31 4.45 -5.74
C GLU A 354 22.45 3.48 -4.55
N LYS A 355 23.51 3.67 -3.74
CA LYS A 355 23.74 2.87 -2.54
C LYS A 355 22.62 3.06 -1.51
N ASP A 356 22.16 4.28 -1.30
CA ASP A 356 21.05 4.59 -0.39
C ASP A 356 19.75 3.95 -0.85
N ALA A 357 19.41 4.09 -2.13
CA ALA A 357 18.26 3.44 -2.74
C ALA A 357 18.32 1.91 -2.64
N THR A 358 19.51 1.31 -2.83
CA THR A 358 19.73 -0.13 -2.69
C THR A 358 19.51 -0.59 -1.25
N ALA A 359 19.96 0.20 -0.25
CA ALA A 359 19.82 -0.11 1.16
C ALA A 359 18.35 -0.24 1.60
N LEU A 360 17.44 0.52 1.01
CA LEU A 360 16.01 0.45 1.33
C LEU A 360 15.37 -0.92 1.05
N VAL A 361 15.93 -1.70 0.13
CA VAL A 361 15.35 -2.99 -0.32
C VAL A 361 16.23 -4.20 0.01
N THR A 362 17.44 -4.00 0.53
CA THR A 362 18.43 -5.07 0.76
C THR A 362 18.86 -5.25 2.21
N VAL A 363 18.44 -4.41 3.14
CA VAL A 363 18.86 -4.43 4.57
C VAL A 363 17.91 -5.24 5.44
#